data_594c4d17ff92637f452832d9b8b98111
#
_entry.id   594c4d17ff92637f452832d9b8b98111
#
_cell.length_a   1.000
_cell.length_b   1.000
_cell.length_c   1.000
_cell.angle_alpha   90.00
_cell.angle_beta   90.00
_cell.angle_gamma   90.00
#
_symmetry.space_group_name_H-M   'P 1'
#
loop_
_entity.id
_entity.type
_entity.pdbx_description
1 polymer ?
#
loop_
_entity_poly.entity_id
_entity_poly.type
_entity_poly.pdbx_seq_one_letter_code
_entity_poly.pdbx_strand_id
1 'polypeptide(L)'
;MERFELRLKNQFFINKFNKYKFMAYQDLRFNQKHKSYEIYNRYEKIKLGVQLCDFLNTDFSDLNSIREFIDKYGITTIAHLSDIKIYQYYSEKEYNEMVDDVINNLKNKLEMYKNAFIADITYIYNLNDLEELNDLTTIQRLHILRDSKKESEVRKLYDSNNLKLTLNNFGDFTEFSITREDDAQEIAKNVNTDYLNTYCFESNDIIQTFIIELFEMTEIESTAIKKCKNCGKFFVPDNRVDELYCNSIYENNKTCKEVGPFRTKQKLMQENDDLRIYRNVYQ
;
A
#
# COMPACT_ATOMS: atom_id res chain seq x y z
N MET A 1 -4.01 -36.15 -9.28
CA MET A 1 -3.58 -34.94 -9.99
C MET A 1 -2.24 -34.56 -9.41
N GLU A 2 -1.21 -34.44 -10.22
CA GLU A 2 0.08 -33.92 -9.72
C GLU A 2 -0.12 -32.48 -9.32
N ARG A 3 0.27 -32.14 -8.08
CA ARG A 3 0.24 -30.76 -7.58
C ARG A 3 1.51 -30.07 -8.04
N PHE A 4 1.36 -29.01 -8.82
CA PHE A 4 2.49 -28.17 -9.21
C PHE A 4 2.65 -27.03 -8.20
N GLU A 5 3.85 -26.88 -7.68
CA GLU A 5 4.24 -25.75 -6.84
C GLU A 5 4.26 -24.48 -7.67
N LEU A 6 3.61 -23.43 -7.14
CA LEU A 6 3.57 -22.14 -7.79
C LEU A 6 4.86 -21.37 -7.55
N ARG A 7 5.51 -20.95 -8.63
CA ARG A 7 6.50 -19.88 -8.60
C ARG A 7 5.77 -18.55 -8.77
N LEU A 8 5.29 -18.01 -7.67
CA LEU A 8 4.58 -16.74 -7.67
C LEU A 8 5.57 -15.62 -8.00
N LYS A 9 5.22 -14.79 -8.98
CA LYS A 9 5.94 -13.55 -9.29
C LYS A 9 4.95 -12.42 -9.25
N ASN A 10 5.26 -11.43 -8.43
CA ASN A 10 4.51 -10.19 -8.39
C ASN A 10 5.28 -9.14 -9.18
N GLN A 11 4.62 -8.55 -10.15
CA GLN A 11 5.12 -7.41 -10.89
C GLN A 11 4.30 -6.20 -10.49
N PHE A 12 4.95 -5.11 -10.17
CA PHE A 12 4.25 -3.86 -9.91
C PHE A 12 4.94 -2.72 -10.66
N PHE A 13 4.12 -1.80 -11.09
CA PHE A 13 4.47 -0.72 -11.97
C PHE A 13 4.04 0.58 -11.32
N ILE A 14 4.98 1.47 -11.09
CA ILE A 14 4.70 2.75 -10.47
C ILE A 14 4.62 3.85 -11.53
N ASN A 15 3.47 4.53 -11.58
CA ASN A 15 3.29 5.75 -12.35
C ASN A 15 3.35 6.95 -11.40
N LYS A 16 4.48 7.66 -11.37
CA LYS A 16 4.70 8.81 -10.50
C LYS A 16 3.77 9.98 -10.81
N PHE A 17 3.50 10.25 -12.09
CA PHE A 17 2.67 11.39 -12.51
C PHE A 17 1.23 11.24 -12.03
N ASN A 18 0.65 10.06 -12.22
CA ASN A 18 -0.73 9.79 -11.86
C ASN A 18 -0.88 9.25 -10.43
N LYS A 19 0.24 9.04 -9.71
CA LYS A 19 0.27 8.56 -8.31
C LYS A 19 -0.43 7.21 -8.12
N TYR A 20 -0.28 6.30 -9.07
CA TYR A 20 -0.82 4.95 -9.03
C TYR A 20 0.29 3.92 -9.15
N LYS A 21 0.03 2.75 -8.59
CA LYS A 21 0.72 1.51 -8.95
C LYS A 21 -0.25 0.56 -9.62
N PHE A 22 0.26 -0.16 -10.60
CA PHE A 22 -0.42 -1.32 -11.18
C PHE A 22 0.26 -2.56 -10.66
N MET A 23 -0.50 -3.50 -10.16
CA MET A 23 -0.01 -4.80 -9.72
C MET A 23 -0.48 -5.87 -10.67
N ALA A 24 0.45 -6.72 -11.12
CA ALA A 24 0.15 -7.93 -11.87
C ALA A 24 0.68 -9.12 -11.06
N TYR A 25 -0.20 -9.98 -10.59
CA TYR A 25 0.18 -11.12 -9.76
C TYR A 25 -0.77 -12.29 -9.97
N GLN A 26 -0.31 -13.46 -9.57
CA GLN A 26 -1.12 -14.67 -9.59
C GLN A 26 -1.77 -14.84 -8.22
N ASP A 27 -3.05 -15.16 -8.21
CA ASP A 27 -3.80 -15.42 -7.00
C ASP A 27 -4.69 -16.66 -7.18
N LEU A 28 -5.33 -17.11 -6.10
CA LEU A 28 -6.21 -18.26 -6.09
C LEU A 28 -7.66 -17.84 -6.08
N ARG A 29 -8.45 -18.35 -7.02
CA ARG A 29 -9.89 -18.08 -7.12
C ARG A 29 -10.67 -19.37 -7.17
N PHE A 30 -11.79 -19.40 -6.45
CA PHE A 30 -12.68 -20.55 -6.47
C PHE A 30 -13.37 -20.72 -7.83
N ASN A 31 -13.16 -21.86 -8.45
CA ASN A 31 -13.81 -22.25 -9.70
C ASN A 31 -15.04 -23.08 -9.39
N GLN A 32 -16.22 -22.50 -9.62
CA GLN A 32 -17.52 -23.13 -9.38
C GLN A 32 -17.71 -24.47 -10.15
N LYS A 33 -17.16 -24.54 -11.37
CA LYS A 33 -17.29 -25.72 -12.22
C LYS A 33 -16.48 -26.89 -11.70
N HIS A 34 -15.26 -26.64 -11.27
CA HIS A 34 -14.34 -27.67 -10.77
C HIS A 34 -14.40 -27.84 -9.26
N LYS A 35 -15.13 -26.96 -8.55
CA LYS A 35 -15.22 -26.92 -7.08
C LYS A 35 -13.85 -26.91 -6.41
N SER A 36 -12.94 -26.15 -6.97
CA SER A 36 -11.55 -26.02 -6.50
C SER A 36 -11.03 -24.62 -6.67
N TYR A 37 -10.04 -24.26 -5.86
CA TYR A 37 -9.29 -23.02 -6.03
C TYR A 37 -8.23 -23.20 -7.11
N GLU A 38 -8.29 -22.35 -8.11
CA GLU A 38 -7.40 -22.36 -9.25
C GLU A 38 -6.67 -21.03 -9.37
N ILE A 39 -5.52 -21.06 -10.02
CA ILE A 39 -4.73 -19.85 -10.27
C ILE A 39 -5.42 -19.01 -11.32
N TYR A 40 -5.43 -17.71 -11.06
CA TYR A 40 -5.77 -16.71 -12.07
C TYR A 40 -4.82 -15.51 -11.98
N ASN A 41 -4.66 -14.82 -13.10
CA ASN A 41 -3.91 -13.59 -13.15
C ASN A 41 -4.80 -12.44 -12.64
N ARG A 42 -4.28 -11.68 -11.69
CA ARG A 42 -4.94 -10.52 -11.11
C ARG A 42 -4.20 -9.26 -11.52
N TYR A 43 -4.96 -8.26 -11.92
CA TYR A 43 -4.46 -6.95 -12.33
C TYR A 43 -5.21 -5.87 -11.57
N GLU A 44 -4.49 -5.05 -10.84
CA GLU A 44 -5.09 -4.00 -10.03
C GLU A 44 -4.39 -2.66 -10.22
N LYS A 45 -5.19 -1.60 -10.33
CA LYS A 45 -4.73 -0.22 -10.29
C LYS A 45 -5.03 0.34 -8.90
N ILE A 46 -4.00 0.66 -8.13
CA ILE A 46 -4.11 1.11 -6.75
C ILE A 46 -3.39 2.45 -6.61
N LYS A 47 -4.01 3.44 -5.94
CA LYS A 47 -3.35 4.70 -5.60
C LYS A 47 -2.13 4.42 -4.70
N LEU A 48 -1.01 5.09 -4.96
CA LEU A 48 0.21 4.95 -4.15
C LEU A 48 -0.08 5.17 -2.67
N GLY A 49 0.45 4.31 -1.82
CA GLY A 49 0.31 4.34 -0.37
C GLY A 49 -0.98 3.72 0.18
N VAL A 50 -2.00 3.47 -0.64
CA VAL A 50 -3.29 2.93 -0.13
C VAL A 50 -3.12 1.51 0.40
N GLN A 51 -2.45 0.62 -0.34
CA GLN A 51 -2.23 -0.75 0.13
C GLN A 51 -1.34 -0.78 1.38
N LEU A 52 -0.32 0.09 1.45
CA LEU A 52 0.51 0.25 2.63
C LEU A 52 -0.32 0.76 3.82
N CYS A 53 -1.19 1.75 3.63
CA CYS A 53 -2.09 2.23 4.69
C CYS A 53 -3.04 1.12 5.18
N ASP A 54 -3.59 0.31 4.28
CA ASP A 54 -4.42 -0.83 4.66
C ASP A 54 -3.63 -1.86 5.48
N PHE A 55 -2.40 -2.15 5.09
CA PHE A 55 -1.50 -3.00 5.87
C PHE A 55 -1.23 -2.44 7.27
N LEU A 56 -0.95 -1.14 7.38
CA LEU A 56 -0.73 -0.47 8.67
C LEU A 56 -1.98 -0.47 9.56
N ASN A 57 -3.16 -0.46 8.96
CA ASN A 57 -4.44 -0.45 9.67
C ASN A 57 -4.97 -1.85 9.99
N THR A 58 -4.39 -2.91 9.43
CA THR A 58 -4.78 -4.30 9.70
C THR A 58 -4.37 -4.68 11.12
N ASP A 59 -5.29 -5.28 11.87
CA ASP A 59 -4.98 -5.87 13.18
C ASP A 59 -4.51 -7.31 12.99
N PHE A 60 -3.19 -7.52 13.04
CA PHE A 60 -2.60 -8.84 12.88
C PHE A 60 -2.75 -9.74 14.12
N SER A 61 -3.38 -9.27 15.19
CA SER A 61 -3.82 -10.12 16.31
C SER A 61 -5.21 -10.74 16.07
N ASP A 62 -6.01 -10.14 15.18
CA ASP A 62 -7.34 -10.61 14.81
C ASP A 62 -7.35 -11.36 13.47
N LEU A 63 -7.74 -12.63 13.50
CA LEU A 63 -7.80 -13.49 12.31
C LEU A 63 -8.75 -12.96 11.23
N ASN A 64 -9.86 -12.34 11.61
CA ASN A 64 -10.82 -11.78 10.65
C ASN A 64 -10.22 -10.58 9.91
N SER A 65 -9.52 -9.71 10.64
CA SER A 65 -8.83 -8.56 10.04
C SER A 65 -7.75 -9.01 9.03
N ILE A 66 -7.02 -10.08 9.34
CA ILE A 66 -6.03 -10.65 8.41
C ILE A 66 -6.72 -11.26 7.18
N ARG A 67 -7.82 -11.98 7.37
CA ARG A 67 -8.59 -12.56 6.27
C ARG A 67 -9.16 -11.48 5.35
N GLU A 68 -9.69 -10.38 5.88
CA GLU A 68 -10.16 -9.23 5.09
C GLU A 68 -9.02 -8.64 4.23
N PHE A 69 -7.81 -8.53 4.78
CA PHE A 69 -6.65 -8.08 4.04
C PHE A 69 -6.27 -9.06 2.91
N ILE A 70 -6.30 -10.37 3.20
CA ILE A 70 -6.05 -11.43 2.21
C ILE A 70 -7.11 -11.43 1.11
N ASP A 71 -8.38 -11.30 1.46
CA ASP A 71 -9.48 -11.27 0.49
C ASP A 71 -9.35 -10.06 -0.46
N LYS A 72 -8.89 -8.94 0.08
CA LYS A 72 -8.68 -7.73 -0.70
C LYS A 72 -7.48 -7.82 -1.63
N TYR A 73 -6.35 -8.32 -1.16
CA TYR A 73 -5.06 -8.24 -1.86
C TYR A 73 -4.52 -9.59 -2.33
N GLY A 74 -5.18 -10.70 -2.01
CA GLY A 74 -4.78 -12.06 -2.35
C GLY A 74 -3.79 -12.68 -1.36
N ILE A 75 -3.96 -13.97 -1.12
CA ILE A 75 -3.08 -14.75 -0.23
C ILE A 75 -1.63 -14.77 -0.74
N THR A 76 -1.45 -14.75 -2.05
CA THR A 76 -0.14 -14.84 -2.68
C THR A 76 0.75 -13.64 -2.37
N THR A 77 0.16 -12.49 -2.03
CA THR A 77 0.92 -11.27 -1.71
C THR A 77 1.70 -11.39 -0.41
N ILE A 78 1.22 -12.21 0.54
CA ILE A 78 1.88 -12.42 1.84
C ILE A 78 2.50 -13.80 1.99
N ALA A 79 2.06 -14.78 1.21
CA ALA A 79 2.51 -16.17 1.35
C ALA A 79 4.02 -16.35 1.14
N HIS A 80 4.65 -15.48 0.36
CA HIS A 80 6.11 -15.48 0.17
C HIS A 80 6.91 -15.20 1.44
N LEU A 81 6.26 -14.57 2.43
CA LEU A 81 6.91 -14.29 3.71
C LEU A 81 6.94 -15.54 4.61
N SER A 82 6.23 -16.60 4.21
CA SER A 82 6.20 -17.91 4.88
C SER A 82 6.98 -18.95 4.08
N ASP A 83 7.34 -20.05 4.74
CA ASP A 83 7.92 -21.22 4.07
C ASP A 83 6.83 -22.15 3.48
N ILE A 84 5.56 -21.72 3.50
CA ILE A 84 4.43 -22.51 3.05
C ILE A 84 4.36 -22.43 1.53
N LYS A 85 4.36 -23.62 0.91
CA LYS A 85 4.25 -23.75 -0.54
C LYS A 85 2.80 -23.69 -0.98
N ILE A 86 2.54 -22.87 -1.99
CA ILE A 86 1.20 -22.77 -2.59
C ILE A 86 1.14 -23.65 -3.82
N TYR A 87 0.08 -24.45 -3.92
CA TYR A 87 -0.17 -25.38 -5.00
C TYR A 87 -1.43 -24.98 -5.79
N GLN A 88 -1.58 -25.60 -6.96
CA GLN A 88 -2.85 -25.53 -7.73
C GLN A 88 -3.89 -26.50 -7.17
N TYR A 89 -5.15 -26.21 -7.47
CA TYR A 89 -6.29 -27.11 -7.24
C TYR A 89 -6.54 -27.51 -5.80
N TYR A 90 -6.67 -26.48 -4.92
CA TYR A 90 -7.17 -26.71 -3.57
C TYR A 90 -8.69 -26.93 -3.58
N SER A 91 -9.17 -27.93 -2.84
CA SER A 91 -10.56 -27.93 -2.39
C SER A 91 -10.78 -26.74 -1.44
N GLU A 92 -12.04 -26.36 -1.21
CA GLU A 92 -12.38 -25.27 -0.29
C GLU A 92 -11.80 -25.50 1.12
N LYS A 93 -11.86 -26.76 1.59
CA LYS A 93 -11.29 -27.15 2.89
C LYS A 93 -9.78 -26.97 2.92
N GLU A 94 -9.07 -27.53 1.93
CA GLU A 94 -7.60 -27.43 1.85
C GLU A 94 -7.12 -25.99 1.69
N TYR A 95 -7.89 -25.15 0.96
CA TYR A 95 -7.59 -23.72 0.83
C TYR A 95 -7.68 -23.00 2.18
N ASN A 96 -8.77 -23.23 2.92
CA ASN A 96 -8.94 -22.62 4.24
C ASN A 96 -7.86 -23.08 5.24
N GLU A 97 -7.51 -24.37 5.25
CA GLU A 97 -6.42 -24.91 6.06
C GLU A 97 -5.08 -24.24 5.69
N MET A 98 -4.77 -24.12 4.41
CA MET A 98 -3.57 -23.45 3.92
C MET A 98 -3.55 -21.97 4.34
N VAL A 99 -4.67 -21.25 4.21
CA VAL A 99 -4.77 -19.85 4.64
C VAL A 99 -4.54 -19.72 6.14
N ASP A 100 -5.13 -20.60 6.95
CA ASP A 100 -4.92 -20.60 8.41
C ASP A 100 -3.47 -20.88 8.77
N ASP A 101 -2.81 -21.81 8.10
CA ASP A 101 -1.40 -22.12 8.29
C ASP A 101 -0.51 -20.91 7.94
N VAL A 102 -0.77 -20.25 6.82
CA VAL A 102 -0.05 -19.01 6.42
C VAL A 102 -0.25 -17.92 7.48
N ILE A 103 -1.48 -17.68 7.93
CA ILE A 103 -1.78 -16.66 8.94
C ILE A 103 -1.05 -16.97 10.25
N ASN A 104 -1.17 -18.21 10.75
CA ASN A 104 -0.53 -18.60 12.01
C ASN A 104 0.99 -18.49 11.97
N ASN A 105 1.58 -18.76 10.81
CA ASN A 105 3.03 -18.64 10.61
C ASN A 105 3.47 -17.16 10.53
N LEU A 106 2.65 -16.29 9.94
CA LEU A 106 3.06 -14.93 9.58
C LEU A 106 2.60 -13.84 10.55
N LYS A 107 1.55 -14.05 11.35
CA LYS A 107 0.94 -12.96 12.16
C LYS A 107 1.95 -12.14 12.96
N ASN A 108 2.88 -12.79 13.65
CA ASN A 108 3.91 -12.12 14.46
C ASN A 108 4.92 -11.36 13.59
N LYS A 109 5.28 -11.93 12.45
CA LYS A 109 6.19 -11.32 11.47
C LYS A 109 5.56 -10.10 10.80
N LEU A 110 4.28 -10.20 10.42
CA LEU A 110 3.51 -9.08 9.85
C LEU A 110 3.33 -7.94 10.85
N GLU A 111 3.04 -8.26 12.12
CA GLU A 111 2.96 -7.24 13.18
C GLU A 111 4.30 -6.55 13.43
N MET A 112 5.40 -7.29 13.39
CA MET A 112 6.75 -6.74 13.49
C MET A 112 7.03 -5.76 12.33
N TYR A 113 6.74 -6.14 11.09
CA TYR A 113 6.90 -5.27 9.92
C TYR A 113 6.01 -4.03 10.00
N LYS A 114 4.75 -4.21 10.39
CA LYS A 114 3.80 -3.11 10.60
C LYS A 114 4.36 -2.08 11.58
N ASN A 115 4.83 -2.52 12.74
CA ASN A 115 5.37 -1.64 13.77
C ASN A 115 6.62 -0.89 13.28
N ALA A 116 7.50 -1.57 12.52
CA ALA A 116 8.66 -0.94 11.92
C ALA A 116 8.26 0.12 10.88
N PHE A 117 7.30 -0.18 9.99
CA PHE A 117 6.79 0.82 9.03
C PHE A 117 6.08 1.99 9.72
N ILE A 118 5.35 1.76 10.79
CA ILE A 118 4.72 2.83 11.59
C ILE A 118 5.79 3.78 12.11
N ALA A 119 6.90 3.27 12.65
CA ALA A 119 8.01 4.09 13.14
C ALA A 119 8.66 4.88 12.00
N ASP A 120 8.97 4.22 10.88
CA ASP A 120 9.60 4.84 9.72
C ASP A 120 8.71 5.94 9.10
N ILE A 121 7.44 5.66 8.87
CA ILE A 121 6.46 6.60 8.31
C ILE A 121 6.24 7.79 9.26
N THR A 122 6.17 7.54 10.57
CA THR A 122 6.02 8.59 11.57
C THR A 122 7.18 9.57 11.51
N TYR A 123 8.41 9.08 11.36
CA TYR A 123 9.59 9.91 11.20
C TYR A 123 9.64 10.62 9.84
N ILE A 124 9.45 9.88 8.73
CA ILE A 124 9.53 10.40 7.35
C ILE A 124 8.53 11.54 7.13
N TYR A 125 7.28 11.36 7.55
CA TYR A 125 6.22 12.35 7.36
C TYR A 125 6.04 13.30 8.55
N ASN A 126 6.90 13.20 9.58
CA ASN A 126 6.83 14.01 10.80
C ASN A 126 5.41 14.01 11.42
N LEU A 127 4.82 12.83 11.62
CA LEU A 127 3.44 12.72 12.08
C LEU A 127 3.25 13.15 13.56
N ASN A 128 4.34 13.37 14.29
CA ASN A 128 4.36 13.86 15.67
C ASN A 128 4.64 15.37 15.77
N ASP A 129 4.72 16.07 14.63
CA ASP A 129 4.98 17.51 14.54
C ASP A 129 6.25 17.94 15.33
N LEU A 130 7.33 17.17 15.23
CA LEU A 130 8.61 17.49 15.87
C LEU A 130 9.27 18.69 15.19
N GLU A 131 9.61 19.73 15.97
CA GLU A 131 10.17 20.98 15.44
C GLU A 131 11.51 20.73 14.72
N GLU A 132 12.34 19.83 15.22
CA GLU A 132 13.66 19.49 14.66
C GLU A 132 13.59 18.90 13.27
N LEU A 133 12.43 18.38 12.87
CA LEU A 133 12.21 17.80 11.55
C LEU A 133 11.57 18.76 10.55
N ASN A 134 11.12 19.94 10.96
CA ASN A 134 10.37 20.85 10.09
C ASN A 134 11.19 21.39 8.93
N ASP A 135 12.49 21.61 9.12
CA ASP A 135 13.41 22.12 8.08
C ASP A 135 13.87 21.04 7.09
N LEU A 136 13.53 19.77 7.33
CA LEU A 136 13.89 18.67 6.47
C LEU A 136 12.73 18.29 5.55
N THR A 137 13.03 18.05 4.28
CA THR A 137 12.07 17.47 3.34
C THR A 137 11.84 15.99 3.65
N THR A 138 10.73 15.42 3.15
CA THR A 138 10.41 14.00 3.31
C THR A 138 11.51 13.08 2.82
N ILE A 139 12.11 13.41 1.66
CA ILE A 139 13.20 12.64 1.08
C ILE A 139 14.49 12.75 1.92
N GLN A 140 14.78 13.92 2.49
CA GLN A 140 15.93 14.07 3.38
C GLN A 140 15.78 13.25 4.65
N ARG A 141 14.59 13.24 5.27
CA ARG A 141 14.30 12.40 6.42
C ARG A 141 14.44 10.90 6.08
N LEU A 142 13.96 10.47 4.91
CA LEU A 142 14.14 9.09 4.43
C LEU A 142 15.63 8.73 4.30
N HIS A 143 16.45 9.62 3.72
CA HIS A 143 17.89 9.38 3.61
C HIS A 143 18.57 9.28 4.98
N ILE A 144 18.25 10.18 5.91
CA ILE A 144 18.76 10.13 7.28
C ILE A 144 18.39 8.81 7.95
N LEU A 145 17.13 8.38 7.81
CA LEU A 145 16.64 7.11 8.35
C LEU A 145 17.41 5.92 7.77
N ARG A 146 17.61 5.90 6.44
CA ARG A 146 18.37 4.87 5.74
C ARG A 146 19.82 4.80 6.21
N ASP A 147 20.46 5.96 6.32
CA ASP A 147 21.89 6.04 6.62
C ASP A 147 22.17 5.93 8.14
N SER A 148 21.14 6.07 9.00
CA SER A 148 21.30 5.85 10.43
C SER A 148 21.63 4.37 10.71
N LYS A 149 22.67 4.13 11.52
CA LYS A 149 23.22 2.79 11.82
C LYS A 149 22.32 1.92 12.73
N LYS A 150 21.10 2.36 13.04
CA LYS A 150 20.18 1.55 13.84
C LYS A 150 19.67 0.38 12.98
N GLU A 151 20.06 -0.83 13.33
CA GLU A 151 19.61 -2.06 12.69
C GLU A 151 18.13 -2.30 12.99
N SER A 152 17.25 -2.04 12.03
CA SER A 152 15.88 -2.55 12.05
C SER A 152 15.73 -3.69 11.04
N GLU A 153 14.84 -4.63 11.28
CA GLU A 153 14.54 -5.71 10.31
C GLU A 153 14.08 -5.15 8.96
N VAL A 154 13.29 -4.07 8.97
CA VAL A 154 12.87 -3.36 7.75
C VAL A 154 14.08 -2.77 7.03
N ARG A 155 15.07 -2.25 7.75
CA ARG A 155 16.28 -1.70 7.14
C ARG A 155 17.13 -2.76 6.44
N LYS A 156 17.24 -3.96 6.99
CA LYS A 156 17.90 -5.09 6.29
C LYS A 156 17.23 -5.39 4.95
N LEU A 157 15.93 -5.13 4.83
CA LEU A 157 15.20 -5.24 3.57
C LEU A 157 15.51 -4.11 2.59
N TYR A 158 15.78 -2.88 3.06
CA TYR A 158 16.23 -1.78 2.19
C TYR A 158 17.57 -2.09 1.51
N ASP A 159 18.43 -2.86 2.18
CA ASP A 159 19.75 -3.25 1.68
C ASP A 159 19.73 -4.60 0.93
N SER A 160 18.59 -5.31 0.89
CA SER A 160 18.51 -6.60 0.25
C SER A 160 18.51 -6.47 -1.29
N ASN A 161 19.52 -7.05 -1.92
CA ASN A 161 19.72 -7.08 -3.37
C ASN A 161 18.67 -7.91 -4.16
N ASN A 162 17.53 -8.25 -3.54
CA ASN A 162 16.49 -9.07 -4.15
C ASN A 162 15.54 -8.26 -5.05
N LEU A 163 15.80 -6.98 -5.19
CA LEU A 163 14.99 -6.07 -5.98
C LEU A 163 15.50 -6.05 -7.41
N LYS A 164 14.71 -6.56 -8.33
CA LYS A 164 15.03 -6.51 -9.75
C LYS A 164 14.26 -5.35 -10.37
N LEU A 165 14.95 -4.26 -10.66
CA LEU A 165 14.43 -3.20 -11.51
C LEU A 165 14.46 -3.73 -12.96
N THR A 166 13.32 -3.93 -13.55
CA THR A 166 13.21 -4.24 -14.96
C THR A 166 12.61 -3.01 -15.65
N LEU A 167 13.38 -2.40 -16.53
CA LEU A 167 12.85 -1.41 -17.46
C LEU A 167 12.05 -2.19 -18.51
N ASN A 168 10.79 -2.47 -18.21
CA ASN A 168 9.91 -3.02 -19.21
C ASN A 168 9.31 -1.90 -20.01
N ASN A 169 9.59 -1.89 -21.29
CA ASN A 169 8.74 -1.20 -22.23
C ASN A 169 7.37 -1.89 -22.19
N PHE A 170 6.38 -1.19 -21.63
CA PHE A 170 5.02 -1.65 -21.63
C PHE A 170 4.43 -1.60 -23.02
N GLY A 171 3.96 -2.72 -23.42
CA GLY A 171 3.38 -2.99 -24.72
C GLY A 171 4.37 -3.65 -25.66
N ASP A 172 3.86 -4.48 -26.51
CA ASP A 172 4.58 -5.00 -27.68
C ASP A 172 4.87 -3.88 -28.67
N PHE A 173 5.58 -2.84 -28.22
CA PHE A 173 6.11 -1.80 -29.11
C PHE A 173 7.17 -2.33 -30.07
N THR A 174 7.58 -3.59 -29.92
CA THR A 174 8.52 -4.23 -30.83
C THR A 174 7.97 -4.44 -32.23
N GLU A 175 6.66 -4.33 -32.45
CA GLU A 175 6.03 -4.46 -33.78
C GLU A 175 5.76 -3.12 -34.46
N PHE A 176 5.95 -1.98 -33.79
CA PHE A 176 5.75 -0.66 -34.41
C PHE A 176 7.06 -0.17 -35.05
N SER A 177 7.28 -0.48 -36.29
CA SER A 177 8.25 0.27 -37.09
C SER A 177 7.59 1.57 -37.56
N ILE A 178 7.98 2.71 -36.99
CA ILE A 178 7.59 4.03 -37.49
C ILE A 178 8.33 4.24 -38.82
N THR A 179 7.65 3.99 -39.91
CA THR A 179 8.21 4.16 -41.26
C THR A 179 7.75 5.43 -41.92
N ARG A 180 6.70 6.08 -41.41
CA ARG A 180 6.10 7.30 -41.94
C ARG A 180 5.64 8.25 -40.85
N GLU A 181 5.57 9.55 -41.13
CA GLU A 181 5.10 10.57 -40.18
C GLU A 181 3.63 10.35 -39.78
N ASP A 182 2.80 9.82 -40.69
CA ASP A 182 1.40 9.47 -40.43
C ASP A 182 1.26 8.34 -39.40
N ASP A 183 2.17 7.36 -39.41
CA ASP A 183 2.20 6.23 -38.46
C ASP A 183 2.48 6.76 -37.05
N ALA A 184 3.36 7.76 -36.90
CA ALA A 184 3.68 8.39 -35.63
C ALA A 184 2.48 9.13 -35.03
N GLN A 185 1.67 9.79 -35.86
CA GLN A 185 0.45 10.48 -35.43
C GLN A 185 -0.64 9.49 -34.99
N GLU A 186 -0.80 8.37 -35.69
CA GLU A 186 -1.76 7.32 -35.33
C GLU A 186 -1.35 6.62 -34.04
N ILE A 187 -0.08 6.29 -33.88
CA ILE A 187 0.48 5.73 -32.65
C ILE A 187 0.26 6.70 -31.49
N ALA A 188 0.59 7.99 -31.66
CA ALA A 188 0.43 8.99 -30.61
C ALA A 188 -1.02 9.17 -30.13
N LYS A 189 -2.01 8.97 -31.03
CA LYS A 189 -3.43 9.03 -30.69
C LYS A 189 -3.92 7.79 -29.91
N ASN A 190 -3.30 6.65 -30.14
CA ASN A 190 -3.73 5.36 -29.59
C ASN A 190 -2.89 4.90 -28.39
N VAL A 191 -1.76 5.57 -28.14
CA VAL A 191 -0.91 5.26 -26.97
C VAL A 191 -1.62 5.68 -25.69
N ASN A 192 -1.87 4.74 -24.82
CA ASN A 192 -2.30 5.05 -23.46
C ASN A 192 -1.11 5.66 -22.70
N THR A 193 -1.12 6.98 -22.55
CA THR A 193 -0.07 7.76 -21.87
C THR A 193 0.12 7.38 -20.40
N ASP A 194 -0.84 6.69 -19.79
CA ASP A 194 -0.73 6.19 -18.42
C ASP A 194 0.43 5.21 -18.24
N TYR A 195 0.89 4.57 -19.31
CA TYR A 195 1.99 3.61 -19.29
C TYR A 195 3.36 4.20 -19.65
N LEU A 196 3.42 5.37 -20.26
CA LEU A 196 4.66 5.94 -20.80
C LEU A 196 5.69 6.37 -19.74
N ASN A 197 5.28 6.55 -18.50
CA ASN A 197 6.13 7.03 -17.41
C ASN A 197 6.08 6.07 -16.21
N THR A 198 6.09 4.76 -16.49
CA THR A 198 6.05 3.74 -15.45
C THR A 198 7.38 3.03 -15.31
N TYR A 199 7.76 2.78 -14.08
CA TYR A 199 8.87 1.89 -13.75
C TYR A 199 8.28 0.54 -13.34
N CYS A 200 8.85 -0.55 -13.87
CA CYS A 200 8.47 -1.89 -13.48
C CYS A 200 9.45 -2.42 -12.43
N PHE A 201 8.89 -2.92 -11.35
CA PHE A 201 9.63 -3.63 -10.32
C PHE A 201 9.10 -5.05 -10.24
N GLU A 202 9.99 -6.03 -10.20
CA GLU A 202 9.63 -7.40 -9.89
C GLU A 202 10.04 -7.70 -8.45
N SER A 203 9.09 -8.10 -7.64
CA SER A 203 9.33 -8.55 -6.28
C SER A 203 8.39 -9.69 -5.94
N ASN A 204 8.90 -10.68 -5.22
CA ASN A 204 8.09 -11.73 -4.64
C ASN A 204 7.55 -11.35 -3.26
N ASP A 205 7.93 -10.20 -2.73
CA ASP A 205 7.70 -9.80 -1.36
C ASP A 205 6.93 -8.46 -1.30
N ILE A 206 5.76 -8.48 -0.69
CA ILE A 206 4.92 -7.29 -0.51
C ILE A 206 5.64 -6.22 0.32
N ILE A 207 6.51 -6.62 1.26
CA ILE A 207 7.26 -5.69 2.11
C ILE A 207 8.25 -4.89 1.28
N GLN A 208 8.96 -5.54 0.33
CA GLN A 208 9.80 -4.83 -0.63
C GLN A 208 8.98 -3.88 -1.50
N THR A 209 7.78 -4.29 -1.91
CA THR A 209 6.85 -3.42 -2.64
C THR A 209 6.53 -2.16 -1.85
N PHE A 210 6.25 -2.28 -0.56
CA PHE A 210 5.97 -1.13 0.32
C PHE A 210 7.17 -0.22 0.50
N ILE A 211 8.38 -0.78 0.61
CA ILE A 211 9.61 0.00 0.70
C ILE A 211 9.79 0.88 -0.54
N ILE A 212 9.66 0.29 -1.74
CA ILE A 212 9.79 1.05 -2.99
C ILE A 212 8.68 2.09 -3.11
N GLU A 213 7.46 1.69 -2.81
CA GLU A 213 6.32 2.60 -2.84
C GLU A 213 6.55 3.82 -1.93
N LEU A 214 7.09 3.59 -0.73
CA LEU A 214 7.44 4.65 0.20
C LEU A 214 8.54 5.57 -0.35
N PHE A 215 9.60 5.00 -0.96
CA PHE A 215 10.64 5.77 -1.64
C PHE A 215 10.05 6.67 -2.73
N GLU A 216 9.29 6.08 -3.64
CA GLU A 216 8.67 6.81 -4.75
C GLU A 216 7.72 7.92 -4.27
N MET A 217 6.99 7.66 -3.18
CA MET A 217 6.10 8.65 -2.58
C MET A 217 6.87 9.83 -1.98
N THR A 218 8.05 9.62 -1.40
CA THR A 218 8.84 10.71 -0.80
C THR A 218 9.44 11.66 -1.84
N GLU A 219 9.59 11.22 -3.09
CA GLU A 219 10.03 12.06 -4.20
C GLU A 219 8.90 12.91 -4.79
N ILE A 220 7.64 12.61 -4.47
CA ILE A 220 6.46 13.31 -4.98
C ILE A 220 5.93 14.23 -3.88
N GLU A 221 6.24 15.53 -3.92
CA GLU A 221 5.83 16.52 -2.91
C GLU A 221 4.32 16.51 -2.59
N SER A 222 3.50 16.13 -3.56
CA SER A 222 2.03 16.11 -3.43
C SER A 222 1.49 14.76 -2.95
N THR A 223 2.32 13.88 -2.41
CA THR A 223 1.91 12.63 -1.76
C THR A 223 2.31 12.63 -0.30
N ALA A 224 1.48 12.03 0.54
CA ALA A 224 1.80 11.85 1.95
C ALA A 224 1.02 10.67 2.52
N ILE A 225 1.54 10.09 3.59
CA ILE A 225 0.77 9.23 4.49
C ILE A 225 0.48 10.05 5.74
N LYS A 226 -0.77 10.06 6.15
CA LYS A 226 -1.28 10.80 7.32
C LYS A 226 -1.96 9.87 8.30
N LYS A 227 -2.09 10.33 9.54
CA LYS A 227 -2.92 9.69 10.56
C LYS A 227 -4.20 10.49 10.75
N CYS A 228 -5.34 9.85 10.56
CA CYS A 228 -6.64 10.52 10.66
C CYS A 228 -6.89 11.03 12.10
N LYS A 229 -7.16 12.33 12.25
CA LYS A 229 -7.42 12.93 13.58
C LYS A 229 -8.71 12.43 14.24
N ASN A 230 -9.64 11.81 13.48
CA ASN A 230 -10.88 11.29 14.04
C ASN A 230 -10.79 9.81 14.45
N CYS A 231 -10.29 8.92 13.57
CA CYS A 231 -10.27 7.48 13.83
C CYS A 231 -8.87 6.91 14.11
N GLY A 232 -7.80 7.69 13.95
CA GLY A 232 -6.42 7.26 14.16
C GLY A 232 -5.83 6.38 13.05
N LYS A 233 -6.60 5.99 12.04
CA LYS A 233 -6.12 5.16 10.93
C LYS A 233 -5.18 5.94 10.00
N PHE A 234 -4.22 5.24 9.43
CA PHE A 234 -3.37 5.76 8.37
C PHE A 234 -4.16 5.90 7.07
N PHE A 235 -3.89 6.94 6.31
CA PHE A 235 -4.54 7.18 5.01
C PHE A 235 -3.66 8.03 4.09
N VAL A 236 -3.92 7.94 2.80
CA VAL A 236 -3.35 8.82 1.78
C VAL A 236 -4.36 9.91 1.47
N PRO A 237 -4.01 11.20 1.64
CA PRO A 237 -4.89 12.31 1.29
C PRO A 237 -5.34 12.25 -0.18
N ASP A 238 -6.60 12.57 -0.44
CA ASP A 238 -7.15 12.46 -1.81
C ASP A 238 -6.87 13.68 -2.67
N ASN A 239 -7.05 14.87 -2.11
CA ASN A 239 -6.98 16.12 -2.87
C ASN A 239 -5.84 17.02 -2.39
N ARG A 240 -5.66 17.14 -1.08
CA ARG A 240 -4.71 18.08 -0.47
C ARG A 240 -3.84 17.34 0.54
N VAL A 241 -2.54 17.59 0.50
CA VAL A 241 -1.57 16.94 1.41
C VAL A 241 -1.83 17.26 2.88
N ASP A 242 -2.48 18.40 3.17
CA ASP A 242 -2.81 18.84 4.53
C ASP A 242 -4.14 18.31 5.07
N GLU A 243 -4.81 17.37 4.37
CA GLU A 243 -6.03 16.72 4.87
C GLU A 243 -5.79 16.06 6.23
N LEU A 244 -6.72 16.29 7.17
CA LEU A 244 -6.62 15.80 8.55
C LEU A 244 -7.50 14.57 8.82
N TYR A 245 -8.42 14.26 7.91
CA TYR A 245 -9.43 13.21 8.09
C TYR A 245 -9.53 12.34 6.84
N CYS A 246 -9.65 11.03 7.04
CA CYS A 246 -9.84 10.07 5.96
C CYS A 246 -11.30 10.00 5.48
N ASN A 247 -11.52 9.34 4.33
CA ASN A 247 -12.83 9.08 3.76
C ASN A 247 -13.47 7.77 4.26
N SER A 248 -12.87 7.09 5.23
CA SER A 248 -13.45 5.86 5.78
C SER A 248 -14.76 6.15 6.50
N ILE A 249 -15.74 5.28 6.32
CA ILE A 249 -17.01 5.34 7.08
C ILE A 249 -16.68 5.18 8.56
N TYR A 250 -17.23 6.05 9.38
CA TYR A 250 -16.98 6.09 10.80
C TYR A 250 -18.22 5.73 11.61
N GLU A 251 -19.32 6.48 11.42
CA GLU A 251 -20.59 6.24 12.12
C GLU A 251 -21.78 6.71 11.28
N ASN A 252 -22.94 6.06 11.40
CA ASN A 252 -24.19 6.43 10.72
C ASN A 252 -24.01 6.71 9.21
N ASN A 253 -23.22 5.90 8.52
CA ASN A 253 -22.84 6.06 7.12
C ASN A 253 -22.11 7.39 6.78
N LYS A 254 -21.63 8.13 7.79
CA LYS A 254 -20.81 9.33 7.60
C LYS A 254 -19.33 8.98 7.68
N THR A 255 -18.55 9.66 6.85
CA THR A 255 -17.10 9.52 6.82
C THR A 255 -16.42 10.31 7.94
N CYS A 256 -15.17 9.97 8.24
CA CYS A 256 -14.33 10.76 9.13
C CYS A 256 -14.21 12.22 8.68
N LYS A 257 -14.22 12.47 7.37
CA LYS A 257 -14.13 13.81 6.78
C LYS A 257 -15.37 14.66 7.09
N GLU A 258 -16.54 14.02 7.20
CA GLU A 258 -17.81 14.70 7.53
C GLU A 258 -17.97 14.95 9.04
N VAL A 259 -17.56 14.00 9.88
CA VAL A 259 -17.79 14.11 11.34
C VAL A 259 -16.59 14.66 12.11
N GLY A 260 -15.37 14.46 11.61
CA GLY A 260 -14.13 14.77 12.30
C GLY A 260 -13.96 16.25 12.69
N PRO A 261 -14.22 17.22 11.79
CA PRO A 261 -14.10 18.65 12.13
C PRO A 261 -14.98 19.06 13.30
N PHE A 262 -16.20 18.54 13.33
CA PHE A 262 -17.13 18.84 14.42
C PHE A 262 -16.68 18.23 15.75
N ARG A 263 -16.25 16.96 15.75
CA ARG A 263 -15.75 16.27 16.94
C ARG A 263 -14.48 16.93 17.50
N THR A 264 -13.55 17.27 16.61
CA THR A 264 -12.32 17.97 17.03
C THR A 264 -12.66 19.30 17.67
N LYS A 265 -13.62 20.07 17.08
CA LYS A 265 -14.08 21.32 17.67
C LYS A 265 -14.73 21.11 19.04
N GLN A 266 -15.57 20.07 19.20
CA GLN A 266 -16.17 19.75 20.50
C GLN A 266 -15.10 19.40 21.54
N LYS A 267 -14.10 18.59 21.17
CA LYS A 267 -13.00 18.21 22.07
C LYS A 267 -12.20 19.43 22.52
N LEU A 268 -11.80 20.30 21.58
CA LEU A 268 -11.12 21.55 21.90
C LEU A 268 -11.92 22.46 22.84
N MET A 269 -13.25 22.52 22.68
CA MET A 269 -14.11 23.29 23.57
C MET A 269 -14.24 22.68 24.96
N GLN A 270 -14.12 21.36 25.09
CA GLN A 270 -14.11 20.67 26.38
C GLN A 270 -12.79 20.84 27.14
N GLU A 271 -11.68 20.86 26.39
CA GLU A 271 -10.33 20.95 26.93
C GLU A 271 -9.86 22.40 27.18
N ASN A 272 -10.54 23.40 26.61
CA ASN A 272 -10.14 24.80 26.70
C ASN A 272 -11.26 25.64 27.28
N ASP A 273 -11.12 26.02 28.57
CA ASP A 273 -12.08 26.81 29.32
C ASP A 273 -12.30 28.22 28.72
N ASP A 274 -11.26 28.83 28.16
CA ASP A 274 -11.35 30.16 27.55
C ASP A 274 -12.21 30.13 26.29
N LEU A 275 -12.12 29.11 25.47
CA LEU A 275 -12.99 28.94 24.31
C LEU A 275 -14.45 28.68 24.72
N ARG A 276 -14.66 27.99 25.84
CA ARG A 276 -15.99 27.74 26.38
C ARG A 276 -16.61 29.03 26.92
N ILE A 277 -15.84 29.83 27.64
CA ILE A 277 -16.27 31.14 28.17
C ILE A 277 -16.57 32.08 27.00
N TYR A 278 -15.68 32.18 26.01
CA TYR A 278 -15.89 33.04 24.84
C TYR A 278 -17.22 32.71 24.13
N ARG A 279 -17.52 31.44 23.93
CA ARG A 279 -18.78 31.02 23.28
C ARG A 279 -20.02 31.44 24.09
N ASN A 280 -19.95 31.27 25.42
CA ASN A 280 -21.09 31.62 26.31
C ASN A 280 -21.35 33.12 26.40
N VAL A 281 -20.33 33.93 26.14
CA VAL A 281 -20.43 35.41 26.18
C VAL A 281 -20.92 36.00 24.84
N TYR A 282 -20.57 35.34 23.70
CA TYR A 282 -20.79 35.89 22.35
C TYR A 282 -21.84 35.13 21.51
N GLN A 283 -22.53 34.14 22.08
CA GLN A 283 -23.71 33.49 21.51
C GLN A 283 -24.97 33.78 22.38
#